data_cea91ac7edd61981f56aca6707554889
#
_entry.id   cea91ac7edd61981f56aca6707554889
#
_cell.length_a   1.000
_cell.length_b   1.000
_cell.length_c   1.000
_cell.angle_alpha   90.00
_cell.angle_beta   90.00
_cell.angle_gamma   90.00
#
_symmetry.space_group_name_H-M   'P 1'
#
loop_
_entity.id
_entity.type
_entity.pdbx_description
1 polymer ?
#
loop_
_entity_poly.entity_id
_entity_poly.type
_entity_poly.pdbx_seq_one_letter_code
_entity_poly.pdbx_strand_id
1 'polypeptide(L)'
;MACKSKDIFSISEKKSKIHFITQITELIIKSSNLMKTLGFETSKIEGIVTIEEENPKLFFEENFDFFNTNFNDLEKDEIKIFIENEDNQLSLGTIFFAKPMNRYLHFIEDRNFFDIIENSSLTAHFQPIIDMQTNKIFAYEALTRGVLANGELMYPDVLFAKSARNDMN
;
A
#
# COMPACT_ATOMS: atom_id res chain seq x y z
N MET A 1 19.51 -16.71 -10.91
CA MET A 1 18.74 -17.12 -9.72
C MET A 1 17.69 -16.04 -9.54
N ALA A 2 16.46 -16.27 -10.03
CA ALA A 2 15.38 -15.28 -9.86
C ALA A 2 15.02 -15.25 -8.37
N CYS A 3 15.21 -14.12 -7.73
CA CYS A 3 14.66 -13.85 -6.42
C CYS A 3 13.13 -14.00 -6.56
N LYS A 4 12.53 -15.05 -5.96
CA LYS A 4 11.09 -15.10 -5.84
C LYS A 4 10.71 -13.87 -5.02
N SER A 5 10.07 -12.89 -5.67
CA SER A 5 9.44 -11.77 -4.97
C SER A 5 8.55 -12.39 -3.88
N LYS A 6 8.82 -12.07 -2.61
CA LYS A 6 7.81 -12.21 -1.56
C LYS A 6 6.55 -11.56 -2.14
N ASP A 7 5.40 -12.21 -1.96
CA ASP A 7 4.15 -11.76 -2.52
C ASP A 7 3.99 -10.25 -2.31
N ILE A 8 4.12 -9.49 -3.41
CA ILE A 8 3.89 -8.04 -3.38
C ILE A 8 2.42 -7.87 -3.01
N PHE A 9 2.18 -7.01 -2.02
CA PHE A 9 0.82 -6.69 -1.62
C PHE A 9 0.04 -6.21 -2.83
N SER A 10 -1.14 -6.77 -3.04
CA SER A 10 -2.03 -6.40 -4.14
C SER A 10 -3.48 -6.29 -3.65
N ILE A 11 -4.26 -5.44 -4.30
CA ILE A 11 -5.68 -5.27 -4.03
C ILE A 11 -6.47 -5.95 -5.15
N SER A 12 -7.51 -6.72 -4.80
CA SER A 12 -8.37 -7.41 -5.76
C SER A 12 -9.04 -6.42 -6.74
N GLU A 13 -9.09 -6.79 -8.01
CA GLU A 13 -9.84 -6.09 -9.06
C GLU A 13 -11.15 -6.83 -9.40
N LYS A 14 -11.49 -7.89 -8.68
CA LYS A 14 -12.71 -8.67 -8.86
C LYS A 14 -13.70 -8.36 -7.76
N LYS A 15 -14.99 -8.54 -8.07
CA LYS A 15 -16.08 -8.43 -7.10
C LYS A 15 -15.74 -9.14 -5.81
N SER A 16 -15.85 -8.43 -4.69
CA SER A 16 -15.44 -8.89 -3.38
C SER A 16 -16.27 -8.21 -2.30
N LYS A 17 -16.23 -8.74 -1.09
CA LYS A 17 -16.67 -8.01 0.10
C LYS A 17 -15.47 -7.36 0.76
N ILE A 18 -15.63 -6.10 1.15
CA ILE A 18 -14.63 -5.37 1.92
C ILE A 18 -15.14 -5.28 3.36
N HIS A 19 -14.34 -5.82 4.28
CA HIS A 19 -14.60 -5.82 5.71
C HIS A 19 -13.72 -4.79 6.40
N PHE A 20 -14.35 -3.82 7.08
CA PHE A 20 -13.69 -2.86 7.96
C PHE A 20 -13.82 -3.41 9.39
N ILE A 21 -12.71 -3.76 10.02
CA ILE A 21 -12.65 -4.54 11.25
C ILE A 21 -11.97 -3.69 12.32
N THR A 22 -12.65 -3.45 13.45
CA THR A 22 -12.09 -2.77 14.62
C THR A 22 -12.86 -3.16 15.88
N GLN A 23 -12.22 -3.06 17.04
CA GLN A 23 -12.88 -3.25 18.34
C GLN A 23 -13.44 -1.94 18.93
N ILE A 24 -13.15 -0.81 18.29
CA ILE A 24 -13.56 0.52 18.76
C ILE A 24 -14.94 0.86 18.22
N THR A 25 -15.94 0.90 19.10
CA THR A 25 -17.35 1.14 18.73
C THR A 25 -17.57 2.40 17.92
N GLU A 26 -16.88 3.49 18.28
CA GLU A 26 -16.94 4.77 17.58
C GLU A 26 -16.46 4.66 16.13
N LEU A 27 -15.41 3.87 15.89
CA LEU A 27 -14.88 3.64 14.54
C LEU A 27 -15.79 2.73 13.71
N ILE A 28 -16.48 1.76 14.33
CA ILE A 28 -17.51 0.95 13.66
C ILE A 28 -18.65 1.86 13.17
N ILE A 29 -19.16 2.73 14.04
CA ILE A 29 -20.24 3.67 13.70
C ILE A 29 -19.78 4.62 12.61
N LYS A 30 -18.58 5.21 12.75
CA LYS A 30 -17.98 6.14 11.79
C LYS A 30 -17.82 5.48 10.41
N SER A 31 -17.18 4.30 10.35
CA SER A 31 -16.98 3.55 9.11
C SER A 31 -18.30 3.24 8.41
N SER A 32 -19.31 2.74 9.15
CA SER A 32 -20.60 2.46 8.56
C SER A 32 -21.30 3.71 8.01
N ASN A 33 -21.26 4.83 8.73
CA ASN A 33 -21.88 6.06 8.27
C ASN A 33 -21.18 6.62 7.02
N LEU A 34 -19.84 6.57 6.98
CA LEU A 34 -19.05 7.00 5.84
C LEU A 34 -19.31 6.12 4.61
N MET A 35 -19.38 4.78 4.76
CA MET A 35 -19.73 3.90 3.65
C MET A 35 -21.14 4.18 3.10
N LYS A 36 -22.11 4.47 3.97
CA LYS A 36 -23.46 4.90 3.54
C LYS A 36 -23.44 6.23 2.80
N THR A 37 -22.58 7.18 3.20
CA THR A 37 -22.39 8.44 2.48
C THR A 37 -21.86 8.23 1.05
N LEU A 38 -21.05 7.19 0.85
CA LEU A 38 -20.59 6.76 -0.47
C LEU A 38 -21.63 5.93 -1.26
N GLY A 39 -22.83 5.70 -0.68
CA GLY A 39 -23.93 5.00 -1.34
C GLY A 39 -23.95 3.48 -1.11
N PHE A 40 -23.11 2.95 -0.23
CA PHE A 40 -23.06 1.50 0.03
C PHE A 40 -24.11 1.07 1.06
N GLU A 41 -24.73 -0.07 0.82
CA GLU A 41 -25.42 -0.81 1.86
C GLU A 41 -24.38 -1.44 2.80
N THR A 42 -24.60 -1.32 4.11
CA THR A 42 -23.65 -1.84 5.10
C THR A 42 -24.30 -2.91 5.96
N SER A 43 -23.66 -4.06 6.12
CA SER A 43 -23.96 -4.99 7.21
C SER A 43 -23.01 -4.79 8.38
N LYS A 44 -23.49 -5.04 9.60
CA LYS A 44 -22.70 -4.91 10.84
C LYS A 44 -22.82 -6.17 11.67
N ILE A 45 -21.71 -6.78 11.97
CA ILE A 45 -21.61 -7.95 12.85
C ILE A 45 -20.38 -7.77 13.73
N GLU A 46 -20.55 -7.74 15.06
CA GLU A 46 -19.49 -7.82 16.09
C GLU A 46 -18.14 -7.17 15.71
N GLY A 47 -18.13 -5.85 15.51
CA GLY A 47 -16.87 -5.15 15.20
C GLY A 47 -16.50 -5.12 13.71
N ILE A 48 -17.34 -5.64 12.83
CA ILE A 48 -17.12 -5.71 11.39
C ILE A 48 -18.19 -4.91 10.66
N VAL A 49 -17.78 -3.98 9.82
CA VAL A 49 -18.62 -3.30 8.82
C VAL A 49 -18.28 -3.86 7.46
N THR A 50 -19.26 -4.37 6.73
CA THR A 50 -19.06 -5.00 5.42
C THR A 50 -19.81 -4.24 4.35
N ILE A 51 -19.14 -4.04 3.21
CA ILE A 51 -19.72 -3.58 1.93
C ILE A 51 -19.44 -4.60 0.83
N GLU A 52 -20.24 -4.61 -0.23
CA GLU A 52 -19.94 -5.32 -1.47
C GLU A 52 -19.40 -4.35 -2.51
N GLU A 53 -18.33 -4.73 -3.20
CA GLU A 53 -17.65 -3.89 -4.19
C GLU A 53 -17.23 -4.72 -5.40
N GLU A 54 -17.51 -4.20 -6.61
CA GLU A 54 -17.17 -4.86 -7.88
C GLU A 54 -15.65 -4.84 -8.14
N ASN A 55 -14.97 -3.75 -7.73
CA ASN A 55 -13.52 -3.58 -7.89
C ASN A 55 -12.90 -2.88 -6.67
N PRO A 56 -12.51 -3.63 -5.64
CA PRO A 56 -11.90 -3.06 -4.43
C PRO A 56 -10.70 -2.15 -4.68
N LYS A 57 -9.87 -2.43 -5.70
CA LYS A 57 -8.74 -1.57 -6.03
C LYS A 57 -9.22 -0.19 -6.49
N LEU A 58 -10.15 -0.16 -7.44
CA LEU A 58 -10.73 1.08 -7.94
C LEU A 58 -11.48 1.84 -6.83
N PHE A 59 -12.17 1.13 -5.94
CA PHE A 59 -12.81 1.73 -4.77
C PHE A 59 -11.81 2.51 -3.90
N PHE A 60 -10.65 1.93 -3.58
CA PHE A 60 -9.64 2.64 -2.79
C PHE A 60 -8.98 3.77 -3.58
N GLU A 61 -8.78 3.62 -4.90
CA GLU A 61 -8.23 4.67 -5.77
C GLU A 61 -9.17 5.89 -5.83
N GLU A 62 -10.45 5.69 -6.13
CA GLU A 62 -11.44 6.75 -6.26
C GLU A 62 -11.79 7.44 -4.93
N ASN A 63 -11.69 6.72 -3.83
CA ASN A 63 -12.01 7.23 -2.50
C ASN A 63 -10.76 7.54 -1.64
N PHE A 64 -9.57 7.64 -2.24
CA PHE A 64 -8.33 7.89 -1.52
C PHE A 64 -8.37 9.17 -0.68
N ASP A 65 -8.76 10.29 -1.28
CA ASP A 65 -8.88 11.58 -0.59
C ASP A 65 -9.99 11.58 0.45
N PHE A 66 -11.09 10.87 0.18
CA PHE A 66 -12.19 10.71 1.12
C PHE A 66 -11.73 10.00 2.40
N PHE A 67 -10.97 8.91 2.29
CA PHE A 67 -10.42 8.22 3.45
C PHE A 67 -9.42 9.09 4.21
N ASN A 68 -8.52 9.78 3.52
CA ASN A 68 -7.52 10.65 4.15
C ASN A 68 -8.14 11.87 4.84
N THR A 69 -9.26 12.39 4.33
CA THR A 69 -9.97 13.49 4.94
C THR A 69 -10.78 13.06 6.17
N ASN A 70 -11.37 11.88 6.14
CA ASN A 70 -12.30 11.44 7.18
C ASN A 70 -11.66 10.61 8.28
N PHE A 71 -10.48 10.02 8.08
CA PHE A 71 -9.77 9.25 9.10
C PHE A 71 -8.38 9.84 9.34
N ASN A 72 -8.01 10.02 10.61
CA ASN A 72 -6.63 10.33 10.98
C ASN A 72 -5.74 9.06 10.92
N ASP A 73 -4.42 9.23 11.02
CA ASP A 73 -3.47 8.11 10.85
C ASP A 73 -3.65 7.01 11.90
N LEU A 74 -3.96 7.36 13.15
CA LEU A 74 -4.22 6.38 14.20
C LEU A 74 -5.48 5.56 13.90
N GLU A 75 -6.55 6.19 13.43
CA GLU A 75 -7.78 5.51 13.04
C GLU A 75 -7.55 4.58 11.83
N LYS A 76 -6.75 5.03 10.85
CA LYS A 76 -6.39 4.22 9.67
C LYS A 76 -5.51 3.01 10.03
N ASP A 77 -4.68 3.13 11.06
CA ASP A 77 -3.88 2.01 11.57
C ASP A 77 -4.70 1.05 12.42
N GLU A 78 -5.69 1.54 13.17
CA GLU A 78 -6.58 0.74 14.01
C GLU A 78 -7.59 -0.07 13.19
N ILE A 79 -8.19 0.54 12.17
CA ILE A 79 -9.15 -0.15 11.29
C ILE A 79 -8.39 -1.11 10.38
N LYS A 80 -8.67 -2.42 10.55
CA LYS A 80 -8.12 -3.45 9.66
C LYS A 80 -9.08 -3.71 8.50
N ILE A 81 -8.53 -3.87 7.32
CA ILE A 81 -9.27 -4.22 6.11
C ILE A 81 -8.99 -5.68 5.75
N PHE A 82 -10.04 -6.42 5.45
CA PHE A 82 -9.97 -7.74 4.85
C PHE A 82 -10.84 -7.76 3.59
N ILE A 83 -10.29 -8.24 2.48
CA ILE A 83 -11.02 -8.38 1.21
C ILE A 83 -11.34 -9.85 1.04
N GLU A 84 -12.64 -10.16 1.14
CA GLU A 84 -13.18 -11.51 0.99
C GLU A 84 -13.55 -11.75 -0.48
N ASN A 85 -13.06 -12.84 -1.04
CA ASN A 85 -13.42 -13.34 -2.36
C ASN A 85 -13.62 -14.87 -2.31
N GLU A 86 -13.83 -15.51 -3.47
CA GLU A 86 -14.06 -16.95 -3.56
C GLU A 86 -12.93 -17.80 -2.96
N ASP A 87 -11.68 -17.34 -3.11
CA ASP A 87 -10.48 -18.05 -2.67
C ASP A 87 -10.10 -17.73 -1.22
N ASN A 88 -10.60 -16.64 -0.66
CA ASN A 88 -10.20 -16.11 0.65
C ASN A 88 -11.43 -15.61 1.43
N GLN A 89 -12.11 -16.52 2.11
CA GLN A 89 -13.32 -16.21 2.88
C GLN A 89 -12.98 -15.74 4.30
N LEU A 90 -13.79 -14.81 4.83
CA LEU A 90 -13.65 -14.35 6.21
C LEU A 90 -13.94 -15.47 7.19
N SER A 91 -13.03 -15.72 8.10
CA SER A 91 -13.12 -16.72 9.18
C SER A 91 -12.28 -16.29 10.37
N LEU A 92 -12.41 -16.98 11.50
CA LEU A 92 -11.55 -16.74 12.67
C LEU A 92 -10.05 -16.91 12.34
N GLY A 93 -9.70 -17.77 11.39
CA GLY A 93 -8.32 -17.95 10.94
C GLY A 93 -7.85 -16.85 10.00
N THR A 94 -8.67 -16.44 9.05
CA THR A 94 -8.29 -15.46 8.02
C THR A 94 -8.33 -14.02 8.51
N ILE A 95 -9.08 -13.71 9.59
CA ILE A 95 -9.13 -12.36 10.17
C ILE A 95 -7.74 -11.85 10.62
N PHE A 96 -6.84 -12.77 10.99
CA PHE A 96 -5.45 -12.41 11.35
C PHE A 96 -4.62 -11.90 10.17
N PHE A 97 -5.07 -12.11 8.93
CA PHE A 97 -4.44 -11.58 7.73
C PHE A 97 -4.97 -10.20 7.32
N ALA A 98 -5.99 -9.68 8.02
CA ALA A 98 -6.46 -8.32 7.82
C ALA A 98 -5.33 -7.31 8.05
N LYS A 99 -5.21 -6.34 7.14
CA LYS A 99 -4.15 -5.33 7.17
C LYS A 99 -4.73 -3.96 7.56
N PRO A 100 -3.93 -3.09 8.20
CA PRO A 100 -4.35 -1.71 8.45
C PRO A 100 -4.88 -1.03 7.18
N MET A 101 -5.87 -0.16 7.32
CA MET A 101 -6.37 0.66 6.21
C MET A 101 -5.24 1.46 5.55
N ASN A 102 -4.29 1.99 6.34
CA ASN A 102 -3.10 2.68 5.84
C ASN A 102 -2.32 1.84 4.83
N ARG A 103 -2.27 0.50 4.99
CA ARG A 103 -1.58 -0.38 4.03
C ARG A 103 -2.19 -0.30 2.63
N TYR A 104 -3.51 -0.20 2.53
CA TYR A 104 -4.23 -0.06 1.25
C TYR A 104 -4.01 1.33 0.66
N LEU A 105 -4.07 2.37 1.48
CA LEU A 105 -3.86 3.75 1.03
C LEU A 105 -2.40 3.99 0.59
N HIS A 106 -1.41 3.49 1.33
CA HIS A 106 -0.01 3.57 0.91
C HIS A 106 0.24 2.82 -0.41
N PHE A 107 -0.41 1.67 -0.62
CA PHE A 107 -0.30 0.95 -1.89
C PHE A 107 -0.78 1.80 -3.08
N ILE A 108 -1.88 2.52 -2.91
CA ILE A 108 -2.40 3.43 -3.95
C ILE A 108 -1.46 4.63 -4.15
N GLU A 109 -1.06 5.29 -3.06
CA GLU A 109 -0.16 6.45 -3.09
C GLU A 109 1.21 6.12 -3.68
N ASP A 110 1.70 4.91 -3.43
CA ASP A 110 3.03 4.46 -3.84
C ASP A 110 3.05 3.65 -5.14
N ARG A 111 2.02 3.75 -5.96
CA ARG A 111 1.89 2.96 -7.19
C ARG A 111 3.17 3.02 -8.04
N ASN A 112 3.74 4.21 -8.22
CA ASN A 112 4.98 4.40 -8.98
C ASN A 112 6.17 3.62 -8.40
N PHE A 113 6.25 3.47 -7.08
CA PHE A 113 7.27 2.65 -6.42
C PHE A 113 7.05 1.16 -6.71
N PHE A 114 5.81 0.68 -6.61
CA PHE A 114 5.48 -0.71 -6.93
C PHE A 114 5.76 -1.01 -8.41
N ASP A 115 5.44 -0.09 -9.33
CA ASP A 115 5.73 -0.24 -10.76
C ASP A 115 7.25 -0.38 -11.02
N ILE A 116 8.11 0.35 -10.30
CA ILE A 116 9.56 0.20 -10.39
C ILE A 116 10.00 -1.21 -9.97
N ILE A 117 9.44 -1.73 -8.87
CA ILE A 117 9.80 -3.06 -8.36
C ILE A 117 9.28 -4.16 -9.28
N GLU A 118 8.01 -4.11 -9.68
CA GLU A 118 7.37 -5.09 -10.56
C GLU A 118 8.06 -5.19 -11.92
N ASN A 119 8.46 -4.05 -12.50
CA ASN A 119 9.13 -3.98 -13.78
C ASN A 119 10.66 -4.12 -13.70
N SER A 120 11.21 -4.33 -12.49
CA SER A 120 12.67 -4.37 -12.26
C SER A 120 13.38 -3.13 -12.80
N SER A 121 12.75 -1.95 -12.70
CA SER A 121 13.23 -0.66 -13.24
C SER A 121 14.19 0.04 -12.26
N LEU A 122 15.12 -0.72 -11.67
CA LEU A 122 16.21 -0.18 -10.85
C LEU A 122 17.47 -0.05 -11.67
N THR A 123 18.19 1.05 -11.47
CA THR A 123 19.50 1.31 -12.08
C THR A 123 20.48 1.85 -11.06
N ALA A 124 21.78 1.88 -11.39
CA ALA A 124 22.82 2.47 -10.57
C ALA A 124 23.53 3.59 -11.34
N HIS A 125 23.60 4.76 -10.72
CA HIS A 125 24.44 5.86 -11.18
C HIS A 125 25.74 5.84 -10.40
N PHE A 126 26.86 6.00 -11.11
CA PHE A 126 28.18 5.98 -10.52
C PHE A 126 28.72 7.39 -10.32
N GLN A 127 29.02 7.75 -9.08
CA GLN A 127 29.65 9.02 -8.72
C GLN A 127 31.13 8.80 -8.45
N PRO A 128 32.06 9.49 -9.16
CA PRO A 128 33.48 9.32 -8.94
C PRO A 128 33.92 9.95 -7.61
N ILE A 129 34.76 9.24 -6.88
CA ILE A 129 35.47 9.71 -5.68
C ILE A 129 36.91 10.07 -6.13
N ILE A 130 37.26 11.32 -5.97
CA ILE A 130 38.56 11.84 -6.40
C ILE A 130 39.55 11.84 -5.25
N ASP A 131 40.73 11.27 -5.48
CA ASP A 131 41.88 11.45 -4.59
C ASP A 131 42.47 12.87 -4.81
N MET A 132 42.37 13.70 -3.81
CA MET A 132 42.79 15.09 -3.84
C MET A 132 44.33 15.26 -3.90
N GLN A 133 45.11 14.24 -3.56
CA GLN A 133 46.57 14.29 -3.63
C GLN A 133 47.07 14.00 -5.05
N THR A 134 46.48 13.05 -5.72
CA THR A 134 46.87 12.58 -7.03
C THR A 134 46.03 13.17 -8.17
N ASN A 135 44.89 13.78 -7.82
CA ASN A 135 43.87 14.30 -8.75
C ASN A 135 43.34 13.22 -9.71
N LYS A 136 43.28 11.98 -9.23
CA LYS A 136 42.77 10.82 -9.99
C LYS A 136 41.51 10.23 -9.33
N ILE A 137 40.72 9.52 -10.11
CA ILE A 137 39.61 8.76 -9.59
C ILE A 137 40.15 7.64 -8.71
N PHE A 138 39.79 7.65 -7.44
CA PHE A 138 40.12 6.61 -6.44
C PHE A 138 39.10 5.47 -6.45
N ALA A 139 37.80 5.81 -6.55
CA ALA A 139 36.70 4.86 -6.50
C ALA A 139 35.45 5.44 -7.19
N TYR A 140 34.41 4.64 -7.26
CA TYR A 140 33.07 5.08 -7.62
C TYR A 140 32.08 4.66 -6.53
N GLU A 141 31.20 5.57 -6.16
CA GLU A 141 30.01 5.25 -5.38
C GLU A 141 28.88 4.85 -6.32
N ALA A 142 28.27 3.68 -6.06
CA ALA A 142 27.10 3.23 -6.81
C ALA A 142 25.82 3.69 -6.11
N LEU A 143 25.08 4.59 -6.73
CA LEU A 143 23.87 5.19 -6.19
C LEU A 143 22.64 4.64 -6.91
N THR A 144 21.82 3.87 -6.18
CA THR A 144 20.58 3.29 -6.72
C THR A 144 19.61 4.37 -7.18
N ARG A 145 18.90 4.12 -8.27
CA ARG A 145 17.81 4.95 -8.81
C ARG A 145 16.68 4.05 -9.27
N GLY A 146 15.43 4.45 -8.97
CA GLY A 146 14.27 3.90 -9.64
C GLY A 146 13.98 4.69 -10.90
N VAL A 147 13.64 4.02 -12.00
CA VAL A 147 13.26 4.67 -13.25
C VAL A 147 11.75 4.59 -13.39
N LEU A 148 11.08 5.75 -13.40
CA LEU A 148 9.63 5.87 -13.61
C LEU A 148 9.28 5.65 -15.08
N ALA A 149 8.02 5.34 -15.37
CA ALA A 149 7.53 5.12 -16.74
C ALA A 149 7.74 6.33 -17.67
N ASN A 150 7.78 7.55 -17.13
CA ASN A 150 8.06 8.78 -17.86
C ASN A 150 9.56 9.07 -18.00
N GLY A 151 10.45 8.19 -17.51
CA GLY A 151 11.90 8.34 -17.53
C GLY A 151 12.49 9.18 -16.39
N GLU A 152 11.67 9.75 -15.50
CA GLU A 152 12.16 10.44 -14.31
C GLU A 152 12.79 9.46 -13.32
N LEU A 153 13.63 9.99 -12.42
CA LEU A 153 14.33 9.16 -11.43
C LEU A 153 13.74 9.34 -10.03
N MET A 154 13.45 8.22 -9.39
CA MET A 154 13.18 8.16 -7.96
C MET A 154 14.49 7.92 -7.22
N TYR A 155 14.81 8.81 -6.28
CA TYR A 155 16.07 8.80 -5.53
C TYR A 155 16.03 7.85 -4.34
N PRO A 156 17.20 7.44 -3.80
CA PRO A 156 17.29 6.41 -2.75
C PRO A 156 16.52 6.73 -1.48
N ASP A 157 16.54 7.97 -1.03
CA ASP A 157 15.81 8.44 0.15
C ASP A 157 14.30 8.18 0.01
N VAL A 158 13.72 8.50 -1.15
CA VAL A 158 12.32 8.24 -1.46
C VAL A 158 12.06 6.74 -1.64
N LEU A 159 12.94 6.03 -2.37
CA LEU A 159 12.82 4.58 -2.58
C LEU A 159 12.79 3.83 -1.24
N PHE A 160 13.75 4.11 -0.34
CA PHE A 160 13.83 3.43 0.95
C PHE A 160 12.72 3.84 1.91
N ALA A 161 12.29 5.10 1.90
CA ALA A 161 11.13 5.53 2.70
C ALA A 161 9.85 4.79 2.28
N LYS A 162 9.61 4.67 0.96
CA LYS A 162 8.46 3.91 0.42
C LYS A 162 8.59 2.42 0.69
N SER A 163 9.79 1.83 0.57
CA SER A 163 10.06 0.44 0.92
C SER A 163 9.71 0.16 2.40
N ALA A 164 10.20 1.01 3.31
CA ALA A 164 9.97 0.85 4.74
C ALA A 164 8.48 0.92 5.13
N ARG A 165 7.75 1.95 4.64
CA ARG A 165 6.32 2.10 4.97
C ARG A 165 5.43 1.01 4.35
N ASN A 166 5.93 0.31 3.33
CA ASN A 166 5.25 -0.80 2.67
C ASN A 166 5.75 -2.19 3.11
N ASP A 167 6.50 -2.31 4.23
CA ASP A 167 7.05 -3.54 4.79
C ASP A 167 7.90 -4.37 3.79
N MET A 168 8.58 -3.68 2.87
CA MET A 168 9.45 -4.27 1.84
C MET A 168 10.94 -4.10 2.18
N ASN A 169 11.34 -4.39 3.43
CA ASN A 169 12.72 -4.30 3.90
C ASN A 169 13.54 -5.56 3.61
#